data_2898ee2223855b38563003ea20ced40f
#
_entry.id   2898ee2223855b38563003ea20ced40f
#
_cell.length_a   1.000
_cell.length_b   1.000
_cell.length_c   1.000
_cell.angle_alpha   90.00
_cell.angle_beta   90.00
_cell.angle_gamma   90.00
#
_symmetry.space_group_name_H-M   'P 1'
#
loop_
_entity.id
_entity.type
_entity.pdbx_description
1 polymer ?
#
loop_
_entity_poly.entity_id
_entity_poly.type
_entity_poly.pdbx_seq_one_letter_code
_entity_poly.pdbx_strand_id
1 'polypeptide(L)'
;MAKPLPTEVSILTDVNILAIGLTDNHPAYDDVHPWITNALDGPNVLLVFDYYPLRAQYIMTTQFGVADVDARNAIQSLVQSQARIISATQTTLLDAYEISAAHNHDVYDSFILALARSYEADHLVTTDTDFAELCDGEAVTYQNPIPADKRDKLSLADG
;
A
#
# COMPACT_ATOMS: atom_id res chain seq x y z
N MET A 1 17.79 -7.92 15.81
CA MET A 1 16.65 -8.78 15.45
C MET A 1 15.40 -7.94 15.43
N ALA A 2 14.73 -7.92 14.29
CA ALA A 2 13.48 -7.16 14.20
C ALA A 2 12.47 -7.73 15.20
N LYS A 3 11.78 -6.84 15.92
CA LYS A 3 10.73 -7.24 16.82
C LYS A 3 9.62 -7.87 15.99
N PRO A 4 9.16 -9.08 16.30
CA PRO A 4 8.08 -9.68 15.52
C PRO A 4 6.85 -8.79 15.60
N LEU A 5 6.15 -8.64 14.46
CA LEU A 5 4.87 -7.93 14.45
C LEU A 5 3.91 -8.65 15.39
N PRO A 6 3.08 -7.89 16.13
CA PRO A 6 2.06 -8.52 16.95
C PRO A 6 1.21 -9.46 16.10
N THR A 7 0.77 -10.57 16.68
CA THR A 7 -0.12 -11.50 15.99
C THR A 7 -1.44 -10.81 15.62
N GLU A 8 -1.97 -11.13 14.44
CA GLU A 8 -3.25 -10.59 13.94
C GLU A 8 -3.19 -9.11 13.57
N VAL A 9 -2.08 -8.68 12.99
CA VAL A 9 -1.95 -7.31 12.49
C VAL A 9 -2.56 -7.23 11.09
N SER A 10 -3.39 -6.21 10.86
CA SER A 10 -3.94 -5.92 9.54
C SER A 10 -3.16 -4.76 8.90
N ILE A 11 -2.77 -4.97 7.65
CA ILE A 11 -1.92 -4.05 6.91
C ILE A 11 -2.63 -3.67 5.61
N LEU A 12 -2.92 -2.38 5.45
CA LEU A 12 -3.44 -1.83 4.21
C LEU A 12 -2.29 -1.20 3.43
N THR A 13 -2.16 -1.54 2.16
CA THR A 13 -1.12 -0.98 1.31
C THR A 13 -1.70 -0.05 0.27
N ASP A 14 -0.93 0.98 -0.06
CA ASP A 14 -1.15 1.79 -1.26
C ASP A 14 -0.78 0.96 -2.50
N VAL A 15 -1.25 1.39 -3.68
CA VAL A 15 -1.02 0.67 -4.93
C VAL A 15 0.47 0.57 -5.28
N ASN A 16 1.26 1.60 -4.99
CA ASN A 16 2.69 1.59 -5.28
C ASN A 16 3.44 0.51 -4.50
N ILE A 17 3.00 0.22 -3.28
CA ILE A 17 3.59 -0.85 -2.47
C ILE A 17 3.41 -2.20 -3.18
N LEU A 18 2.22 -2.45 -3.73
CA LEU A 18 1.95 -3.68 -4.45
C LEU A 18 2.81 -3.78 -5.72
N ALA A 19 2.85 -2.70 -6.51
CA ALA A 19 3.61 -2.68 -7.76
C ALA A 19 5.11 -2.87 -7.51
N ILE A 20 5.69 -2.15 -6.54
CA ILE A 20 7.11 -2.24 -6.21
C ILE A 20 7.42 -3.61 -5.60
N GLY A 21 6.61 -4.06 -4.67
CA GLY A 21 6.82 -5.30 -3.94
C GLY A 21 6.68 -6.56 -4.78
N LEU A 22 6.11 -6.44 -5.98
CA LEU A 22 5.96 -7.55 -6.93
C LEU A 22 6.89 -7.41 -8.15
N THR A 23 7.76 -6.40 -8.17
CA THR A 23 8.72 -6.16 -9.26
C THR A 23 10.14 -6.38 -8.71
N ASP A 24 10.67 -7.56 -8.91
CA ASP A 24 11.93 -8.00 -8.27
C ASP A 24 13.16 -7.20 -8.68
N ASN A 25 13.16 -6.55 -9.84
CA ASN A 25 14.26 -5.71 -10.29
C ASN A 25 14.08 -4.23 -9.94
N HIS A 26 13.04 -3.88 -9.21
CA HIS A 26 12.84 -2.50 -8.77
C HIS A 26 13.85 -2.16 -7.66
N PRO A 27 14.46 -0.95 -7.67
CA PRO A 27 15.46 -0.57 -6.66
C PRO A 27 14.98 -0.66 -5.21
N ALA A 28 13.68 -0.50 -4.96
CA ALA A 28 13.10 -0.55 -3.62
C ALA A 28 12.47 -1.90 -3.28
N TYR A 29 12.61 -2.91 -4.14
CA TYR A 29 11.97 -4.21 -3.92
C TYR A 29 12.35 -4.83 -2.57
N ASP A 30 13.63 -4.80 -2.22
CA ASP A 30 14.10 -5.41 -0.97
C ASP A 30 13.56 -4.71 0.27
N ASP A 31 13.20 -3.43 0.16
CA ASP A 31 12.60 -2.68 1.28
C ASP A 31 11.09 -2.93 1.40
N VAL A 32 10.42 -3.17 0.29
CA VAL A 32 8.94 -3.21 0.22
C VAL A 32 8.40 -4.63 0.29
N HIS A 33 9.04 -5.57 -0.41
CA HIS A 33 8.56 -6.96 -0.50
C HIS A 33 8.33 -7.63 0.85
N PRO A 34 9.21 -7.47 1.86
CA PRO A 34 8.99 -8.08 3.17
C PRO A 34 7.68 -7.66 3.84
N TRP A 35 7.20 -6.44 3.60
CA TRP A 35 5.93 -5.99 4.15
C TRP A 35 4.77 -6.81 3.60
N ILE A 36 4.82 -7.17 2.31
CA ILE A 36 3.79 -7.98 1.67
C ILE A 36 3.86 -9.42 2.18
N THR A 37 5.05 -10.02 2.17
CA THR A 37 5.22 -11.41 2.59
C THR A 37 4.87 -11.61 4.06
N ASN A 38 5.27 -10.70 4.93
CA ASN A 38 4.93 -10.78 6.35
C ASN A 38 3.42 -10.62 6.58
N ALA A 39 2.78 -9.76 5.80
CA ALA A 39 1.32 -9.55 5.91
C ALA A 39 0.54 -10.76 5.41
N LEU A 40 1.13 -11.59 4.57
CA LEU A 40 0.51 -12.82 4.06
C LEU A 40 0.85 -14.04 4.92
N ASP A 41 1.63 -13.87 5.98
CA ASP A 41 2.10 -14.97 6.81
C ASP A 41 1.29 -15.07 8.10
N GLY A 42 0.90 -16.32 8.42
CA GLY A 42 0.23 -16.64 9.67
C GLY A 42 -1.10 -15.91 9.86
N PRO A 43 -1.35 -15.37 11.06
CA PRO A 43 -2.62 -14.70 11.39
C PRO A 43 -2.68 -13.26 10.90
N ASN A 44 -1.62 -12.72 10.32
CA ASN A 44 -1.63 -11.36 9.77
C ASN A 44 -2.55 -11.29 8.55
N VAL A 45 -3.06 -10.09 8.25
CA VAL A 45 -3.97 -9.86 7.13
C VAL A 45 -3.43 -8.74 6.25
N LEU A 46 -3.26 -9.05 4.98
CA LEU A 46 -2.99 -8.03 3.96
C LEU A 46 -4.32 -7.58 3.38
N LEU A 47 -4.65 -6.32 3.54
CA LEU A 47 -5.86 -5.71 2.99
C LEU A 47 -5.50 -5.07 1.65
N VAL A 48 -6.21 -5.46 0.59
CA VAL A 48 -5.97 -4.96 -0.77
C VAL A 48 -7.28 -4.43 -1.33
N PHE A 49 -7.30 -3.14 -1.63
CA PHE A 49 -8.48 -2.54 -2.28
C PHE A 49 -8.67 -3.17 -3.67
N ASP A 50 -9.90 -3.51 -4.02
CA ASP A 50 -10.23 -4.37 -5.16
C ASP A 50 -9.79 -3.83 -6.53
N TYR A 51 -9.60 -2.52 -6.65
CA TYR A 51 -9.11 -1.91 -7.89
C TYR A 51 -7.57 -1.95 -7.99
N TYR A 52 -6.87 -2.12 -6.87
CA TYR A 52 -5.41 -2.02 -6.83
C TYR A 52 -4.66 -3.14 -7.56
N PRO A 53 -5.13 -4.40 -7.57
CA PRO A 53 -4.48 -5.39 -8.42
C PRO A 53 -4.40 -4.97 -9.88
N LEU A 54 -5.49 -4.44 -10.42
CA LEU A 54 -5.52 -3.96 -11.81
C LEU A 54 -4.57 -2.78 -12.00
N ARG A 55 -4.59 -1.83 -11.09
CA ARG A 55 -3.76 -0.63 -11.17
C ARG A 55 -2.28 -0.96 -10.98
N ALA A 56 -1.95 -1.85 -10.07
CA ALA A 56 -0.57 -2.29 -9.84
C ALA A 56 -0.01 -2.99 -11.09
N GLN A 57 -0.79 -3.84 -11.73
CA GLN A 57 -0.39 -4.49 -12.97
C GLN A 57 -0.08 -3.46 -14.06
N TYR A 58 -0.92 -2.45 -14.21
CA TYR A 58 -0.72 -1.36 -15.16
C TYR A 58 0.59 -0.61 -14.88
N ILE A 59 0.87 -0.30 -13.62
CA ILE A 59 2.11 0.38 -13.23
C ILE A 59 3.33 -0.51 -13.55
N MET A 60 3.26 -1.79 -13.22
CA MET A 60 4.35 -2.74 -13.48
C MET A 60 4.71 -2.79 -14.96
N THR A 61 3.72 -2.86 -15.84
CA THR A 61 3.97 -2.97 -17.28
C THR A 61 4.34 -1.64 -17.94
N THR A 62 3.73 -0.53 -17.51
CA THR A 62 3.95 0.77 -18.17
C THR A 62 5.12 1.56 -17.59
N GLN A 63 5.40 1.42 -16.29
CA GLN A 63 6.43 2.22 -15.63
C GLN A 63 7.67 1.41 -15.24
N PHE A 64 7.51 0.13 -14.91
CA PHE A 64 8.61 -0.69 -14.41
C PHE A 64 9.16 -1.67 -15.46
N GLY A 65 8.58 -1.69 -16.65
CA GLY A 65 9.08 -2.51 -17.75
C GLY A 65 8.87 -4.01 -17.58
N VAL A 66 7.96 -4.42 -16.71
CA VAL A 66 7.64 -5.84 -16.49
C VAL A 66 6.85 -6.36 -17.69
N ALA A 67 7.19 -7.54 -18.19
CA ALA A 67 6.45 -8.16 -19.29
C ALA A 67 5.01 -8.49 -18.85
N ASP A 68 4.06 -8.34 -19.76
CA ASP A 68 2.63 -8.51 -19.46
C ASP A 68 2.33 -9.85 -18.78
N VAL A 69 2.93 -10.94 -19.26
CA VAL A 69 2.69 -12.28 -18.70
C VAL A 69 3.22 -12.38 -17.27
N ASP A 70 4.38 -11.77 -17.00
CA ASP A 70 4.97 -11.81 -15.66
C ASP A 70 4.19 -10.97 -14.68
N ALA A 71 3.75 -9.78 -15.08
CA ALA A 71 2.92 -8.92 -14.25
C ALA A 71 1.58 -9.59 -13.93
N ARG A 72 0.95 -10.18 -14.93
CA ARG A 72 -0.32 -10.91 -14.74
C ARG A 72 -0.16 -12.05 -13.75
N ASN A 73 0.88 -12.86 -13.91
CA ASN A 73 1.13 -13.99 -13.02
C ASN A 73 1.36 -13.55 -11.58
N ALA A 74 2.14 -12.49 -11.39
CA ALA A 74 2.43 -11.97 -10.05
C ALA A 74 1.15 -11.44 -9.38
N ILE A 75 0.35 -10.68 -10.10
CA ILE A 75 -0.89 -10.10 -9.58
C ILE A 75 -1.92 -11.21 -9.32
N GLN A 76 -2.08 -12.17 -10.22
CA GLN A 76 -3.00 -13.29 -9.99
C GLN A 76 -2.59 -14.09 -8.75
N SER A 77 -1.30 -14.33 -8.55
CA SER A 77 -0.82 -15.02 -7.36
C SER A 77 -1.16 -14.26 -6.08
N LEU A 78 -1.04 -12.92 -6.12
CA LEU A 78 -1.44 -12.10 -4.98
C LEU A 78 -2.94 -12.23 -4.69
N VAL A 79 -3.77 -12.14 -5.71
CA VAL A 79 -5.24 -12.25 -5.55
C VAL A 79 -5.66 -13.63 -5.06
N GLN A 80 -4.94 -14.68 -5.45
CA GLN A 80 -5.20 -16.06 -5.02
C GLN A 80 -4.61 -16.38 -3.64
N SER A 81 -3.80 -15.50 -3.09
CA SER A 81 -3.16 -15.71 -1.79
C SER A 81 -4.15 -15.48 -0.63
N GLN A 82 -3.63 -15.42 0.59
CA GLN A 82 -4.42 -15.12 1.78
C GLN A 82 -4.80 -13.64 1.90
N ALA A 83 -4.46 -12.82 0.92
CA ALA A 83 -4.83 -11.40 0.92
C ALA A 83 -6.35 -11.25 0.95
N ARG A 84 -6.81 -10.30 1.76
CA ARG A 84 -8.24 -9.96 1.83
C ARG A 84 -8.51 -8.82 0.87
N ILE A 85 -9.32 -9.10 -0.16
CA ILE A 85 -9.74 -8.08 -1.11
C ILE A 85 -10.91 -7.30 -0.48
N ILE A 86 -10.75 -5.98 -0.40
CA ILE A 86 -11.74 -5.11 0.26
C ILE A 86 -12.31 -4.11 -0.76
N SER A 87 -13.50 -3.62 -0.44
CA SER A 87 -14.24 -2.70 -1.30
C SER A 87 -14.64 -1.45 -0.52
N ALA A 88 -14.83 -0.35 -1.25
CA ALA A 88 -15.35 0.88 -0.67
C ALA A 88 -16.88 0.87 -0.71
N THR A 89 -17.49 1.47 0.31
CA THR A 89 -18.93 1.74 0.34
C THR A 89 -19.17 3.21 0.06
N GLN A 90 -20.44 3.58 -0.07
CA GLN A 90 -20.83 4.99 -0.18
C GLN A 90 -20.31 5.79 1.02
N THR A 91 -20.41 5.22 2.22
CA THR A 91 -19.90 5.86 3.46
C THR A 91 -18.39 6.09 3.39
N THR A 92 -17.63 5.12 2.87
CA THR A 92 -16.19 5.26 2.69
C THR A 92 -15.86 6.46 1.78
N LEU A 93 -16.58 6.58 0.67
CA LEU A 93 -16.35 7.69 -0.27
C LEU A 93 -16.68 9.04 0.37
N LEU A 94 -17.79 9.14 1.09
CA LEU A 94 -18.17 10.37 1.78
C LEU A 94 -17.15 10.76 2.85
N ASP A 95 -16.63 9.78 3.61
CA ASP A 95 -15.58 10.01 4.58
C ASP A 95 -14.31 10.52 3.92
N ALA A 96 -13.96 9.99 2.74
CA ALA A 96 -12.79 10.47 1.99
C ALA A 96 -12.90 11.97 1.65
N TYR A 97 -14.08 12.42 1.23
CA TYR A 97 -14.30 13.84 0.93
C TYR A 97 -14.24 14.71 2.19
N GLU A 98 -14.75 14.21 3.31
CA GLU A 98 -14.66 14.93 4.59
C GLU A 98 -13.21 15.08 5.05
N ILE A 99 -12.42 14.01 4.96
CA ILE A 99 -10.99 14.04 5.29
C ILE A 99 -10.26 15.04 4.39
N SER A 100 -10.51 14.96 3.09
CA SER A 100 -9.89 15.86 2.10
C SER A 100 -10.18 17.32 2.42
N ALA A 101 -11.42 17.64 2.76
CA ALA A 101 -11.83 19.02 3.09
C ALA A 101 -11.21 19.47 4.42
N ALA A 102 -11.22 18.61 5.44
CA ALA A 102 -10.74 18.96 6.79
C ALA A 102 -9.23 19.19 6.82
N HIS A 103 -8.47 18.44 6.02
CA HIS A 103 -7.00 18.51 6.00
C HIS A 103 -6.46 19.25 4.80
N ASN A 104 -7.33 19.74 3.91
CA ASN A 104 -6.91 20.35 2.64
C ASN A 104 -5.92 19.43 1.91
N HIS A 105 -6.28 18.17 1.79
CA HIS A 105 -5.41 17.12 1.30
C HIS A 105 -6.04 16.45 0.06
N ASP A 106 -5.22 15.80 -0.74
CA ASP A 106 -5.62 15.08 -1.94
C ASP A 106 -6.71 14.04 -1.60
N VAL A 107 -7.74 13.96 -2.45
CA VAL A 107 -8.87 13.05 -2.18
C VAL A 107 -8.48 11.59 -2.33
N TYR A 108 -7.50 11.26 -3.19
CA TYR A 108 -7.05 9.87 -3.35
C TYR A 108 -6.36 9.36 -2.09
N ASP A 109 -5.50 10.18 -1.49
CA ASP A 109 -4.85 9.83 -0.21
C ASP A 109 -5.87 9.76 0.92
N SER A 110 -6.80 10.71 0.93
CA SER A 110 -7.89 10.73 1.91
C SER A 110 -8.77 9.49 1.81
N PHE A 111 -8.97 8.98 0.60
CA PHE A 111 -9.72 7.74 0.37
C PHE A 111 -9.01 6.54 1.01
N ILE A 112 -7.69 6.45 0.88
CA ILE A 112 -6.93 5.36 1.51
C ILE A 112 -7.05 5.41 3.02
N LEU A 113 -6.99 6.61 3.61
CA LEU A 113 -7.22 6.75 5.05
C LEU A 113 -8.63 6.35 5.43
N ALA A 114 -9.63 6.71 4.61
CA ALA A 114 -11.02 6.31 4.85
C ALA A 114 -11.19 4.78 4.82
N LEU A 115 -10.50 4.10 3.89
CA LEU A 115 -10.46 2.63 3.85
C LEU A 115 -9.84 2.06 5.13
N ALA A 116 -8.72 2.64 5.57
CA ALA A 116 -8.03 2.20 6.78
C ALA A 116 -8.95 2.30 7.99
N ARG A 117 -9.70 3.40 8.11
CA ARG A 117 -10.69 3.57 9.19
C ARG A 117 -11.81 2.53 9.10
N SER A 118 -12.35 2.33 7.90
CA SER A 118 -13.49 1.44 7.66
C SER A 118 -13.19 0.00 8.00
N TYR A 119 -11.97 -0.45 7.73
CA TYR A 119 -11.54 -1.82 8.00
C TYR A 119 -10.67 -1.96 9.25
N GLU A 120 -10.52 -0.88 10.01
CA GLU A 120 -9.73 -0.85 11.24
C GLU A 120 -8.32 -1.39 11.04
N ALA A 121 -7.66 -0.94 9.95
CA ALA A 121 -6.30 -1.35 9.65
C ALA A 121 -5.35 -0.88 10.74
N ASP A 122 -4.42 -1.75 11.14
CA ASP A 122 -3.40 -1.41 12.12
C ASP A 122 -2.28 -0.56 11.51
N HIS A 123 -1.89 -0.88 10.28
CA HIS A 123 -0.84 -0.17 9.56
C HIS A 123 -1.30 0.21 8.16
N LEU A 124 -0.92 1.42 7.75
CA LEU A 124 -1.05 1.90 6.36
C LEU A 124 0.36 2.02 5.79
N VAL A 125 0.68 1.20 4.81
CA VAL A 125 2.02 1.13 4.21
C VAL A 125 1.98 1.83 2.86
N THR A 126 2.74 2.90 2.72
CA THR A 126 2.81 3.70 1.49
C THR A 126 4.19 4.36 1.37
N THR A 127 4.62 4.62 0.14
CA THR A 127 5.85 5.35 -0.13
C THR A 127 5.65 6.86 -0.09
N ASP A 128 4.41 7.33 0.01
CA ASP A 128 4.08 8.75 0.00
C ASP A 128 4.26 9.36 1.40
N THR A 129 5.21 10.28 1.51
CA THR A 129 5.54 10.92 2.79
C THR A 129 4.43 11.86 3.31
N ASP A 130 3.51 12.29 2.45
CA ASP A 130 2.39 13.16 2.85
C ASP A 130 1.45 12.46 3.84
N PHE A 131 1.45 11.12 3.86
CA PHE A 131 0.63 10.35 4.81
C PHE A 131 1.09 10.48 6.26
N ALA A 132 2.33 10.89 6.51
CA ALA A 132 2.80 11.11 7.87
C ALA A 132 1.93 12.15 8.60
N GLU A 133 1.62 13.26 7.92
CA GLU A 133 0.75 14.30 8.47
C GLU A 133 -0.71 13.86 8.50
N LEU A 134 -1.16 13.22 7.42
CA LEU A 134 -2.56 12.80 7.30
C LEU A 134 -2.95 11.76 8.36
N CYS A 135 -2.04 10.85 8.70
CA CYS A 135 -2.28 9.81 9.69
C CYS A 135 -2.00 10.25 11.14
N ASP A 136 -1.50 11.46 11.34
CA ASP A 136 -1.22 11.97 12.68
C ASP A 136 -2.52 12.02 13.50
N GLY A 137 -2.50 11.42 14.69
CA GLY A 137 -3.67 11.33 15.55
C GLY A 137 -4.67 10.23 15.17
N GLU A 138 -4.43 9.49 14.09
CA GLU A 138 -5.31 8.40 13.66
C GLU A 138 -4.96 7.10 14.39
N ALA A 139 -5.93 6.17 14.44
CA ALA A 139 -5.69 4.84 15.01
C ALA A 139 -4.74 4.01 14.16
N VAL A 140 -4.74 4.22 12.83
CA VAL A 140 -3.83 3.53 11.91
C VAL A 140 -2.44 4.16 11.99
N THR A 141 -1.40 3.32 11.97
CA THR A 141 0.00 3.78 11.99
C THR A 141 0.54 3.84 10.57
N TYR A 142 1.05 5.01 10.19
CA TYR A 142 1.74 5.20 8.91
C TYR A 142 3.10 4.51 8.93
N GLN A 143 3.39 3.75 7.86
CA GLN A 143 4.67 3.09 7.68
C GLN A 143 5.18 3.35 6.26
N ASN A 144 6.41 3.85 6.14
CA ASN A 144 7.08 3.96 4.84
C ASN A 144 8.26 3.00 4.85
N PRO A 145 8.25 1.94 4.01
CA PRO A 145 9.30 0.93 4.03
C PRO A 145 10.61 1.40 3.43
N ILE A 146 10.61 2.52 2.69
CA ILE A 146 11.81 3.00 2.01
C ILE A 146 12.59 3.94 2.92
N PRO A 147 13.89 3.67 3.21
CA PRO A 147 14.71 4.56 4.02
C PRO A 147 14.79 5.97 3.42
N ALA A 148 14.92 6.98 4.28
CA ALA A 148 14.89 8.40 3.87
C ALA A 148 15.95 8.73 2.80
N ASP A 149 17.18 8.23 2.97
CA ASP A 149 18.25 8.45 2.00
C ASP A 149 17.95 7.85 0.63
N LYS A 150 17.33 6.68 0.62
CA LYS A 150 16.95 5.99 -0.61
C LYS A 150 15.75 6.67 -1.28
N ARG A 151 14.82 7.23 -0.49
CA ARG A 151 13.70 8.02 -1.03
C ARG A 151 14.19 9.22 -1.83
N ASP A 152 15.19 9.93 -1.31
CA ASP A 152 15.77 11.08 -1.99
C ASP A 152 16.37 10.69 -3.34
N LYS A 153 17.07 9.56 -3.41
CA LYS A 153 17.64 9.07 -4.66
C LYS A 153 16.57 8.67 -5.67
N LEU A 154 15.50 8.02 -5.22
CA LEU A 154 14.39 7.62 -6.09
C LEU A 154 13.62 8.83 -6.61
N SER A 155 13.41 9.83 -5.76
CA SER A 155 12.76 11.08 -6.13
C SER A 155 13.53 11.81 -7.24
N LEU A 156 14.85 11.83 -7.14
CA LEU A 156 15.70 12.43 -8.17
C LEU A 156 15.66 11.64 -9.48
N ALA A 157 15.51 10.33 -9.42
CA ALA A 157 15.42 9.48 -10.61
C ALA A 157 14.09 9.65 -11.34
N ASP A 158 13.04 9.97 -10.63
CA ASP A 158 11.69 10.13 -11.16
C ASP A 158 11.40 11.58 -11.61
N GLY A 159 12.31 12.47 -11.27
CA GLY A 159 12.17 13.91 -11.55
C GLY A 159 12.49 14.33 -12.97
#